data_042d1a2fb568631220c215d84791f078
#
_entry.id   042d1a2fb568631220c215d84791f078
#
_cell.length_a   1.000
_cell.length_b   1.000
_cell.length_c   1.000
_cell.angle_alpha   90.00
_cell.angle_beta   90.00
_cell.angle_gamma   90.00
#
_symmetry.space_group_name_H-M   'P 1'
#
loop_
_entity.id
_entity.type
_entity.pdbx_description
1 polymer ?
#
loop_
_entity_poly.entity_id
_entity_poly.type
_entity_poly.pdbx_seq_one_letter_code
_entity_poly.pdbx_strand_id
1 'polypeptide(L)'
;MKEVNNKDFVITVVGVGYVGQPLINEFAKAKKVFAYDIDNEKIQALGNNNKNGNIVYTNNSECIGESDAVIVAVPTPIYDNNKPNLEFVINACKTIGHNLRKNTLIVFESSYYPGVTEDICIPLLEENSSLKNNIDFFVGYSPERINPSDKIHTINTITKVISAQNNFVLDQVERL
;
A
#
# COMPACT_ATOMS: atom_id res chain seq x y z
N MET A 1 -12.91 6.37 -10.56
CA MET A 1 -12.39 5.99 -9.21
C MET A 1 -13.46 6.32 -8.18
N LYS A 2 -13.65 5.44 -7.18
CA LYS A 2 -14.58 5.66 -6.05
C LYS A 2 -13.95 6.69 -5.12
N GLU A 3 -14.75 7.58 -4.56
CA GLU A 3 -14.24 8.60 -3.63
C GLU A 3 -13.84 7.98 -2.29
N VAL A 4 -12.72 8.41 -1.73
CA VAL A 4 -12.18 7.92 -0.44
C VAL A 4 -13.17 8.11 0.71
N ASN A 5 -13.98 9.18 0.67
CA ASN A 5 -15.00 9.45 1.69
C ASN A 5 -16.21 8.50 1.66
N ASN A 6 -16.35 7.66 0.64
CA ASN A 6 -17.43 6.68 0.58
C ASN A 6 -17.29 5.67 1.72
N LYS A 7 -18.40 5.35 2.41
CA LYS A 7 -18.42 4.41 3.54
C LYS A 7 -17.99 2.99 3.13
N ASP A 8 -18.32 2.60 1.89
CA ASP A 8 -18.00 1.28 1.34
C ASP A 8 -16.62 1.25 0.64
N PHE A 9 -15.76 2.25 0.90
CA PHE A 9 -14.39 2.28 0.36
C PHE A 9 -13.54 1.23 1.05
N VAL A 10 -12.96 0.33 0.26
CA VAL A 10 -12.18 -0.82 0.73
C VAL A 10 -10.70 -0.58 0.46
N ILE A 11 -9.88 -0.87 1.44
CA ILE A 11 -8.42 -0.69 1.37
C ILE A 11 -7.73 -2.04 1.52
N THR A 12 -6.73 -2.32 0.69
CA THR A 12 -5.75 -3.39 0.96
C THR A 12 -4.42 -2.76 1.33
N VAL A 13 -3.84 -3.18 2.45
CA VAL A 13 -2.45 -2.86 2.81
C VAL A 13 -1.59 -4.08 2.48
N VAL A 14 -0.61 -3.90 1.59
CA VAL A 14 0.35 -4.92 1.15
C VAL A 14 1.63 -4.78 1.96
N GLY A 15 1.90 -5.77 2.79
CA GLY A 15 3.00 -5.77 3.77
C GLY A 15 2.51 -5.41 5.18
N VAL A 16 2.39 -6.42 6.05
CA VAL A 16 1.95 -6.27 7.44
C VAL A 16 3.18 -6.20 8.36
N GLY A 17 4.03 -5.20 8.11
CA GLY A 17 5.23 -4.90 8.89
C GLY A 17 5.04 -3.72 9.85
N TYR A 18 6.17 -3.13 10.30
CA TYR A 18 6.16 -2.00 11.23
C TYR A 18 5.54 -0.72 10.66
N VAL A 19 5.50 -0.57 9.32
CA VAL A 19 4.79 0.51 8.63
C VAL A 19 3.34 0.12 8.38
N GLY A 20 3.11 -1.07 7.82
CA GLY A 20 1.77 -1.50 7.40
C GLY A 20 0.81 -1.71 8.57
N GLN A 21 1.25 -2.29 9.68
CA GLN A 21 0.35 -2.56 10.81
C GLN A 21 -0.25 -1.29 11.44
N PRO A 22 0.50 -0.21 11.69
CA PRO A 22 -0.10 1.07 12.12
C PRO A 22 -1.11 1.64 11.11
N LEU A 23 -0.80 1.59 9.81
CA LEU A 23 -1.72 2.04 8.74
C LEU A 23 -3.02 1.23 8.73
N ILE A 24 -2.93 -0.11 8.83
CA ILE A 24 -4.09 -1.00 8.92
C ILE A 24 -4.99 -0.59 10.09
N ASN A 25 -4.41 -0.38 11.27
CA ASN A 25 -5.17 -0.01 12.46
C ASN A 25 -5.85 1.36 12.31
N GLU A 26 -5.19 2.31 11.66
CA GLU A 26 -5.74 3.65 11.45
C GLU A 26 -6.89 3.62 10.44
N PHE A 27 -6.69 3.03 9.27
CA PHE A 27 -7.74 2.89 8.26
C PHE A 27 -8.95 2.11 8.76
N ALA A 28 -8.73 1.07 9.57
CA ALA A 28 -9.79 0.22 10.10
C ALA A 28 -10.71 0.92 11.11
N LYS A 29 -10.38 2.13 11.57
CA LYS A 29 -11.32 2.94 12.38
C LYS A 29 -12.55 3.36 11.57
N ALA A 30 -12.43 3.48 10.25
CA ALA A 30 -13.49 4.01 9.38
C ALA A 30 -13.80 3.14 8.15
N LYS A 31 -12.92 2.22 7.76
CA LYS A 31 -12.99 1.47 6.50
C LYS A 31 -12.78 -0.03 6.71
N LYS A 32 -13.28 -0.84 5.77
CA LYS A 32 -12.87 -2.25 5.64
C LYS A 32 -11.44 -2.31 5.12
N VAL A 33 -10.58 -3.07 5.78
CA VAL A 33 -9.16 -3.21 5.44
C VAL A 33 -8.80 -4.68 5.28
N PHE A 34 -8.25 -5.03 4.13
CA PHE A 34 -7.52 -6.27 3.94
C PHE A 34 -6.05 -6.03 4.30
N ALA A 35 -5.55 -6.79 5.25
CA ALA A 35 -4.15 -6.80 5.68
C ALA A 35 -3.46 -7.99 4.99
N TYR A 36 -2.85 -7.74 3.84
CA TYR A 36 -2.22 -8.76 3.02
C TYR A 36 -0.72 -8.86 3.29
N ASP A 37 -0.24 -10.06 3.56
CA ASP A 37 1.19 -10.39 3.64
C ASP A 37 1.42 -11.80 3.10
N ILE A 38 2.60 -12.04 2.50
CA ILE A 38 2.99 -13.36 1.99
C ILE A 38 3.33 -14.33 3.12
N ASP A 39 3.63 -13.84 4.32
CA ASP A 39 3.96 -14.62 5.51
C ASP A 39 2.68 -15.17 6.16
N ASN A 40 2.38 -16.44 5.85
CA ASN A 40 1.19 -17.12 6.34
C ASN A 40 1.17 -17.28 7.87
N GLU A 41 2.31 -17.53 8.52
CA GLU A 41 2.37 -17.72 9.97
C GLU A 41 2.04 -16.40 10.68
N LYS A 42 2.60 -15.31 10.21
CA LYS A 42 2.30 -13.95 10.68
C LYS A 42 0.81 -13.63 10.54
N ILE A 43 0.25 -13.87 9.37
CA ILE A 43 -1.17 -13.60 9.07
C ILE A 43 -2.08 -14.39 9.97
N GLN A 44 -1.82 -15.68 10.18
CA GLN A 44 -2.59 -16.52 11.09
C GLN A 44 -2.49 -16.03 12.54
N ALA A 45 -1.29 -15.72 13.02
CA ALA A 45 -1.09 -15.21 14.38
C ALA A 45 -1.83 -13.89 14.64
N LEU A 46 -1.77 -12.96 13.69
CA LEU A 46 -2.47 -11.68 13.78
C LEU A 46 -3.99 -11.85 13.67
N GLY A 47 -4.45 -12.69 12.74
CA GLY A 47 -5.88 -13.00 12.54
C GLY A 47 -6.53 -13.61 13.76
N ASN A 48 -5.88 -14.57 14.41
CA ASN A 48 -6.38 -15.23 15.61
C ASN A 48 -6.55 -14.28 16.81
N ASN A 49 -5.73 -13.21 16.86
CA ASN A 49 -5.77 -12.21 17.92
C ASN A 49 -6.61 -10.98 17.55
N ASN A 50 -7.12 -10.92 16.32
CA ASN A 50 -7.85 -9.76 15.83
C ASN A 50 -9.27 -9.69 16.43
N LYS A 51 -9.60 -8.54 17.04
CA LYS A 51 -10.94 -8.24 17.56
C LYS A 51 -11.64 -7.12 16.75
N ASN A 52 -10.96 -6.55 15.76
CA ASN A 52 -11.54 -5.50 14.93
C ASN A 52 -12.21 -6.11 13.69
N GLY A 53 -13.54 -6.06 13.63
CA GLY A 53 -14.33 -6.60 12.52
C GLY A 53 -14.08 -5.95 11.15
N ASN A 54 -13.43 -4.79 11.13
CA ASN A 54 -13.07 -4.10 9.89
C ASN A 54 -11.74 -4.59 9.29
N ILE A 55 -10.95 -5.42 10.00
CA ILE A 55 -9.67 -5.94 9.51
C ILE A 55 -9.81 -7.40 9.12
N VAL A 56 -9.39 -7.74 7.92
CA VAL A 56 -9.27 -9.12 7.43
C VAL A 56 -7.80 -9.38 7.12
N TYR A 57 -7.13 -10.16 7.97
CA TYR A 57 -5.78 -10.64 7.71
C TYR A 57 -5.81 -11.79 6.72
N THR A 58 -5.04 -11.71 5.64
CA THR A 58 -5.05 -12.71 4.57
C THR A 58 -3.71 -12.80 3.83
N ASN A 59 -3.39 -13.99 3.35
CA ASN A 59 -2.31 -14.24 2.38
C ASN A 59 -2.85 -14.54 0.97
N ASN A 60 -4.17 -14.41 0.76
CA ASN A 60 -4.78 -14.51 -0.56
C ASN A 60 -4.77 -13.15 -1.25
N SER A 61 -4.00 -13.04 -2.35
CA SER A 61 -3.85 -11.78 -3.11
C SER A 61 -5.10 -11.34 -3.87
N GLU A 62 -6.11 -12.19 -4.02
CA GLU A 62 -7.38 -11.84 -4.69
C GLU A 62 -8.09 -10.67 -3.99
N CYS A 63 -7.85 -10.45 -2.68
CA CYS A 63 -8.37 -9.30 -1.94
C CYS A 63 -8.00 -7.94 -2.57
N ILE A 64 -6.90 -7.88 -3.33
CA ILE A 64 -6.47 -6.68 -4.06
C ILE A 64 -7.54 -6.29 -5.10
N GLY A 65 -8.12 -7.28 -5.79
CA GLY A 65 -9.18 -7.06 -6.77
C GLY A 65 -10.51 -6.55 -6.18
N GLU A 66 -10.70 -6.70 -4.87
CA GLU A 66 -11.89 -6.17 -4.17
C GLU A 66 -11.69 -4.71 -3.70
N SER A 67 -10.46 -4.18 -3.76
CA SER A 67 -10.10 -2.92 -3.10
C SER A 67 -10.19 -1.71 -4.01
N ASP A 68 -10.60 -0.58 -3.43
CA ASP A 68 -10.64 0.72 -4.08
C ASP A 68 -9.27 1.42 -3.98
N ALA A 69 -8.51 1.12 -2.91
CA ALA A 69 -7.11 1.54 -2.76
C ALA A 69 -6.22 0.40 -2.29
N VAL A 70 -4.97 0.43 -2.74
CA VAL A 70 -3.90 -0.51 -2.35
C VAL A 70 -2.71 0.29 -1.82
N ILE A 71 -2.36 0.08 -0.56
CA ILE A 71 -1.24 0.74 0.11
C ILE A 71 -0.06 -0.23 0.15
N VAL A 72 1.06 0.15 -0.44
CA VAL A 72 2.25 -0.71 -0.54
C VAL A 72 3.25 -0.32 0.54
N ALA A 73 3.37 -1.16 1.56
CA ALA A 73 4.22 -0.94 2.74
C ALA A 73 5.24 -2.09 2.93
N VAL A 74 5.79 -2.56 1.82
CA VAL A 74 6.80 -3.64 1.83
C VAL A 74 8.20 -3.10 2.16
N PRO A 75 9.10 -3.93 2.72
CA PRO A 75 10.46 -3.52 3.03
C PRO A 75 11.27 -3.12 1.79
N THR A 76 12.23 -2.20 1.99
CA THR A 76 13.21 -1.78 0.97
C THR A 76 14.63 -1.86 1.58
N PRO A 77 15.14 -3.06 1.86
CA PRO A 77 16.46 -3.24 2.44
C PRO A 77 17.57 -2.88 1.43
N ILE A 78 18.80 -2.90 1.91
CA ILE A 78 20.00 -2.82 1.08
C ILE A 78 20.70 -4.17 1.06
N TYR A 79 21.41 -4.46 -0.03
CA TYR A 79 22.36 -5.57 -0.10
C TYR A 79 23.65 -5.24 0.68
N ASP A 80 24.51 -6.26 0.91
CA ASP A 80 25.80 -6.10 1.59
C ASP A 80 26.73 -5.08 0.91
N ASN A 81 26.54 -4.84 -0.40
CA ASN A 81 27.28 -3.86 -1.18
C ASN A 81 26.65 -2.44 -1.15
N ASN A 82 25.74 -2.17 -0.21
CA ASN A 82 24.98 -0.93 -0.04
C ASN A 82 24.09 -0.53 -1.22
N LYS A 83 23.81 -1.45 -2.16
CA LYS A 83 22.83 -1.18 -3.22
C LYS A 83 21.41 -1.43 -2.73
N PRO A 84 20.43 -0.61 -3.17
CA PRO A 84 19.03 -0.86 -2.84
C PRO A 84 18.55 -2.23 -3.33
N ASN A 85 17.85 -2.97 -2.46
CA ASN A 85 17.16 -4.19 -2.86
C ASN A 85 15.68 -3.89 -3.08
N LEU A 86 15.27 -3.90 -4.34
CA LEU A 86 13.88 -3.63 -4.76
C LEU A 86 13.04 -4.90 -4.96
N GLU A 87 13.57 -6.09 -4.65
CA GLU A 87 12.86 -7.36 -4.90
C GLU A 87 11.47 -7.40 -4.28
N PHE A 88 11.32 -6.91 -3.04
CA PHE A 88 10.03 -6.88 -2.36
C PHE A 88 9.04 -5.96 -3.08
N VAL A 89 9.49 -4.78 -3.53
CA VAL A 89 8.66 -3.82 -4.27
C VAL A 89 8.28 -4.40 -5.64
N ILE A 90 9.22 -4.97 -6.36
CA ILE A 90 9.00 -5.61 -7.67
C ILE A 90 7.97 -6.75 -7.55
N ASN A 91 8.13 -7.62 -6.56
CA ASN A 91 7.21 -8.74 -6.34
C ASN A 91 5.82 -8.26 -5.91
N ALA A 92 5.74 -7.21 -5.07
CA ALA A 92 4.48 -6.57 -4.72
C ALA A 92 3.78 -5.99 -5.96
N CYS A 93 4.51 -5.28 -6.85
CA CYS A 93 3.96 -4.74 -8.09
C CYS A 93 3.41 -5.84 -9.01
N LYS A 94 4.12 -6.96 -9.15
CA LYS A 94 3.64 -8.12 -9.93
C LYS A 94 2.36 -8.70 -9.33
N THR A 95 2.35 -8.95 -8.03
CA THR A 95 1.17 -9.50 -7.32
C THR A 95 -0.03 -8.55 -7.44
N ILE A 96 0.20 -7.24 -7.25
CA ILE A 96 -0.84 -6.22 -7.41
C ILE A 96 -1.34 -6.20 -8.85
N GLY A 97 -0.43 -6.16 -9.83
CA GLY A 97 -0.79 -6.12 -11.24
C GLY A 97 -1.70 -7.27 -11.67
N HIS A 98 -1.39 -8.50 -11.28
CA HIS A 98 -2.21 -9.69 -11.59
C HIS A 98 -3.65 -9.62 -11.04
N ASN A 99 -3.87 -8.87 -9.96
CA ASN A 99 -5.16 -8.74 -9.29
C ASN A 99 -5.80 -7.35 -9.46
N LEU A 100 -5.12 -6.44 -10.19
CA LEU A 100 -5.52 -5.05 -10.29
C LEU A 100 -6.82 -4.88 -11.10
N ARG A 101 -7.76 -4.13 -10.56
CA ARG A 101 -8.96 -3.72 -11.29
C ARG A 101 -8.91 -2.25 -11.70
N LYS A 102 -9.78 -1.89 -12.66
CA LYS A 102 -9.91 -0.48 -13.07
C LYS A 102 -10.38 0.40 -11.91
N ASN A 103 -9.93 1.64 -11.93
CA ASN A 103 -10.22 2.70 -10.96
C ASN A 103 -9.63 2.48 -9.56
N THR A 104 -8.66 1.59 -9.40
CA THR A 104 -7.91 1.42 -8.14
C THR A 104 -6.86 2.51 -7.99
N LEU A 105 -6.76 3.07 -6.77
CA LEU A 105 -5.67 3.94 -6.35
C LEU A 105 -4.56 3.10 -5.70
N ILE A 106 -3.32 3.22 -6.14
CA ILE A 106 -2.17 2.55 -5.53
C ILE A 106 -1.29 3.62 -4.89
N VAL A 107 -0.99 3.49 -3.60
CA VAL A 107 -0.12 4.42 -2.88
C VAL A 107 1.08 3.66 -2.33
N PHE A 108 2.27 4.07 -2.75
CA PHE A 108 3.52 3.50 -2.24
C PHE A 108 3.95 4.27 -0.99
N GLU A 109 4.07 3.55 0.12
CA GLU A 109 4.61 4.03 1.40
C GLU A 109 6.07 3.60 1.61
N SER A 110 6.55 2.62 0.85
CA SER A 110 7.94 2.14 0.90
C SER A 110 8.90 3.21 0.44
N SER A 111 9.99 3.43 1.19
CA SER A 111 11.02 4.42 0.87
C SER A 111 12.04 3.86 -0.10
N TYR A 112 12.24 4.53 -1.23
CA TYR A 112 13.23 4.17 -2.25
C TYR A 112 13.76 5.43 -2.98
N TYR A 113 14.75 5.28 -3.85
CA TYR A 113 15.36 6.38 -4.58
C TYR A 113 14.42 6.95 -5.66
N PRO A 114 14.62 8.22 -6.07
CA PRO A 114 13.80 8.86 -7.10
C PRO A 114 13.79 8.08 -8.42
N GLY A 115 12.63 8.01 -9.08
CA GLY A 115 12.42 7.33 -10.35
C GLY A 115 11.87 5.89 -10.20
N VAL A 116 11.98 5.25 -9.03
CA VAL A 116 11.51 3.86 -8.86
C VAL A 116 10.02 3.72 -9.14
N THR A 117 9.21 4.69 -8.73
CA THR A 117 7.76 4.66 -9.01
C THR A 117 7.49 4.67 -10.51
N GLU A 118 8.12 5.61 -11.23
CA GLU A 118 7.86 5.87 -12.64
C GLU A 118 8.53 4.85 -13.56
N ASP A 119 9.78 4.48 -13.25
CA ASP A 119 10.62 3.69 -14.14
C ASP A 119 10.50 2.18 -13.90
N ILE A 120 10.02 1.77 -12.71
CA ILE A 120 9.95 0.36 -12.31
C ILE A 120 8.53 -0.04 -11.91
N CYS A 121 7.92 0.63 -10.92
CA CYS A 121 6.64 0.19 -10.37
C CYS A 121 5.50 0.30 -11.37
N ILE A 122 5.33 1.46 -12.00
CA ILE A 122 4.25 1.69 -12.97
C ILE A 122 4.36 0.75 -14.17
N PRO A 123 5.52 0.58 -14.84
CA PRO A 123 5.68 -0.38 -15.92
C PRO A 123 5.31 -1.82 -15.53
N LEU A 124 5.73 -2.27 -14.33
CA LEU A 124 5.39 -3.60 -13.83
C LEU A 124 3.88 -3.76 -13.57
N LEU A 125 3.23 -2.75 -13.02
CA LEU A 125 1.78 -2.76 -12.82
C LEU A 125 1.04 -2.83 -14.16
N GLU A 126 1.45 -2.04 -15.16
CA GLU A 126 0.86 -2.05 -16.50
C GLU A 126 1.06 -3.39 -17.22
N GLU A 127 2.29 -3.95 -17.16
CA GLU A 127 2.62 -5.22 -17.79
C GLU A 127 1.78 -6.37 -17.23
N ASN A 128 1.64 -6.44 -15.90
CA ASN A 128 0.96 -7.55 -15.24
C ASN A 128 -0.56 -7.42 -15.18
N SER A 129 -1.11 -6.21 -15.34
CA SER A 129 -2.56 -5.97 -15.34
C SER A 129 -3.17 -5.80 -16.73
N SER A 130 -2.36 -5.46 -17.73
CA SER A 130 -2.82 -4.97 -19.05
C SER A 130 -3.64 -3.66 -18.95
N LEU A 131 -3.57 -2.96 -17.83
CA LEU A 131 -4.22 -1.67 -17.58
C LEU A 131 -3.22 -0.53 -17.76
N LYS A 132 -3.72 0.71 -17.91
CA LYS A 132 -2.89 1.90 -18.12
C LYS A 132 -3.00 2.87 -16.95
N ASN A 133 -1.83 3.30 -16.45
CA ASN A 133 -1.74 4.31 -15.42
C ASN A 133 -2.33 5.65 -15.90
N ASN A 134 -2.97 6.39 -14.99
CA ASN A 134 -3.72 7.64 -15.23
C ASN A 134 -4.95 7.50 -16.17
N ILE A 135 -5.28 6.30 -16.59
CA ILE A 135 -6.48 5.99 -17.40
C ILE A 135 -7.32 4.96 -16.67
N ASP A 136 -6.74 3.79 -16.40
CA ASP A 136 -7.45 2.67 -15.81
C ASP A 136 -7.17 2.52 -14.30
N PHE A 137 -5.97 2.89 -13.84
CA PHE A 137 -5.60 2.94 -12.43
C PHE A 137 -4.74 4.19 -12.14
N PHE A 138 -4.51 4.48 -10.86
CA PHE A 138 -3.87 5.72 -10.43
C PHE A 138 -2.78 5.41 -9.39
N VAL A 139 -1.69 6.19 -9.42
CA VAL A 139 -0.55 5.97 -8.53
C VAL A 139 -0.20 7.25 -7.78
N GLY A 140 -0.04 7.10 -6.46
CA GLY A 140 0.50 8.10 -5.55
C GLY A 140 1.73 7.56 -4.80
N TYR A 141 2.48 8.47 -4.21
CA TYR A 141 3.65 8.15 -3.39
C TYR A 141 3.62 8.96 -2.10
N SER A 142 3.79 8.30 -0.97
CA SER A 142 3.77 8.89 0.37
C SER A 142 4.81 8.18 1.25
N PRO A 143 6.11 8.50 1.13
CA PRO A 143 7.16 7.77 1.83
C PRO A 143 6.98 7.85 3.34
N GLU A 144 7.08 6.69 4.00
CA GLU A 144 7.00 6.62 5.44
C GLU A 144 8.23 7.25 6.10
N ARG A 145 8.00 8.04 7.14
CA ARG A 145 9.01 8.80 7.87
C ARG A 145 9.05 8.48 9.37
N ILE A 146 8.28 7.48 9.80
CA ILE A 146 8.23 7.08 11.21
C ILE A 146 9.51 6.32 11.58
N ASN A 147 10.15 6.75 12.66
CA ASN A 147 11.18 5.94 13.30
C ASN A 147 10.50 5.01 14.33
N PRO A 148 10.67 3.68 14.23
CA PRO A 148 10.05 2.73 15.16
C PRO A 148 10.38 2.98 16.63
N SER A 149 11.50 3.64 16.91
CA SER A 149 11.95 3.99 18.27
C SER A 149 11.35 5.32 18.77
N ASP A 150 10.71 6.09 17.91
CA ASP A 150 10.13 7.39 18.26
C ASP A 150 8.66 7.23 18.70
N LYS A 151 8.41 7.50 19.97
CA LYS A 151 7.06 7.42 20.55
C LYS A 151 6.27 8.73 20.43
N ILE A 152 6.91 9.81 19.98
CA ILE A 152 6.31 11.15 19.87
C ILE A 152 5.76 11.38 18.47
N HIS A 153 6.55 11.05 17.45
CA HIS A 153 6.17 11.20 16.03
C HIS A 153 5.54 9.89 15.53
N THR A 154 4.27 9.74 15.81
CA THR A 154 3.46 8.59 15.37
C THR A 154 2.78 8.91 14.03
N ILE A 155 2.16 7.91 13.41
CA ILE A 155 1.41 8.06 12.16
C ILE A 155 0.36 9.20 12.21
N ASN A 156 -0.19 9.46 13.40
CA ASN A 156 -1.22 10.48 13.60
C ASN A 156 -0.66 11.89 13.85
N THR A 157 0.62 12.04 14.10
CA THR A 157 1.24 13.32 14.47
C THR A 157 2.29 13.80 13.47
N ILE A 158 2.79 12.92 12.62
CA ILE A 158 3.80 13.26 11.62
C ILE A 158 3.14 13.90 10.39
N THR A 159 3.71 15.00 9.90
CA THR A 159 3.29 15.57 8.61
C THR A 159 3.76 14.64 7.49
N LYS A 160 2.83 14.05 6.76
CA LYS A 160 3.13 13.19 5.61
C LYS A 160 3.47 14.04 4.38
N VAL A 161 4.46 13.59 3.63
CA VAL A 161 4.74 14.10 2.28
C VAL A 161 3.97 13.23 1.31
N ILE A 162 3.17 13.84 0.45
CA ILE A 162 2.40 13.13 -0.57
C ILE A 162 2.75 13.67 -1.96
N SER A 163 2.75 12.81 -2.95
CA SER A 163 2.89 13.18 -4.35
C SER A 163 2.06 12.29 -5.27
N ALA A 164 1.71 12.83 -6.43
CA ALA A 164 1.03 12.09 -7.47
C ALA A 164 1.29 12.75 -8.83
N GLN A 165 0.95 12.06 -9.93
CA GLN A 165 1.23 12.52 -11.28
C GLN A 165 0.28 13.64 -11.77
N ASN A 166 -0.83 13.87 -11.07
CA ASN A 166 -1.77 14.97 -11.36
C ASN A 166 -2.56 15.37 -10.11
N ASN A 167 -3.17 16.56 -10.16
CA ASN A 167 -3.88 17.13 -9.01
C ASN A 167 -5.11 16.30 -8.59
N PHE A 168 -5.78 15.63 -9.51
CA PHE A 168 -6.92 14.76 -9.19
C PHE A 168 -6.48 13.58 -8.31
N VAL A 169 -5.38 12.92 -8.67
CA VAL A 169 -4.84 11.79 -7.89
C VAL A 169 -4.28 12.29 -6.56
N LEU A 170 -3.59 13.45 -6.56
CA LEU A 170 -3.06 14.06 -5.35
C LEU A 170 -4.15 14.33 -4.31
N ASP A 171 -5.28 14.87 -4.74
CA ASP A 171 -6.47 15.13 -3.90
C ASP A 171 -7.03 13.83 -3.26
N GLN A 172 -6.99 12.72 -4.00
CA GLN A 172 -7.42 11.42 -3.46
C GLN A 172 -6.42 10.84 -2.46
N VAL A 173 -5.11 11.00 -2.70
CA VAL A 173 -4.06 10.59 -1.75
C VAL A 173 -4.12 11.42 -0.47
N GLU A 174 -4.41 12.73 -0.57
CA GLU A 174 -4.57 13.61 0.59
C GLU A 174 -5.76 13.22 1.48
N ARG A 175 -6.83 12.72 0.87
CA ARG A 175 -8.05 12.30 1.59
C ARG A 175 -7.96 10.91 2.20
N LEU A 176 -6.97 10.13 1.79
CA LEU A 176 -6.74 8.77 2.28
C LEU A 176 -6.07 8.77 3.64
#